data_fb10d7c60571688b9eb7e94323b71893
#
_entry.id   fb10d7c60571688b9eb7e94323b71893
#
_cell.length_a   1.000
_cell.length_b   1.000
_cell.length_c   1.000
_cell.angle_alpha   90.00
_cell.angle_beta   90.00
_cell.angle_gamma   90.00
#
_symmetry.space_group_name_H-M   'P 1'
#
loop_
_entity.id
_entity.type
_entity.pdbx_description
1 polymer ?
#
loop_
_entity_poly.entity_id
_entity_poly.type
_entity_poly.pdbx_seq_one_letter_code
_entity_poly.pdbx_strand_id
1 'polypeptide(L)'
;MTRTIFIVFAQLGFSHNTTEQFRHTAFFAAATKCSFLRTLRVMLARTVISASCFAVHRKEKNLARKSTAPQLKIIPLGGLGEIGKNMTVLEYNEDIIVIDCGLAFPDEEMPGIDMVIPDMSYLEQNAERLRAFIITHGHEDHIGAISYALEKFKVPVFGTKFTLALIEHKLHEHHVEDTCLECINAGDVIEIGCFKIEFIKVSHSIAGAVALAVTTPVGIIVHTGDFKVDYTPIDNEPIDINSFARYGTKGVLALLMDSTNAELSGVTPSEKELGKTFEKVFTEAQGRIIVASFASNVYRIQQVVDTAVRHNRVICFQGRSMVMITKIAKDLGYLELPEDSVVELEKLKNYENNRVCVLTTGSQGESMSGLFRMANANHKLIIGKGDTVIISASAIPGNEKSVGRVINQLFQRGANVVYDRLADVHVSGHARREELKLMFRLLKPKYFIPVHGETRHLYRNAQLAEEMGIDPSHIFMMDNGNVLELGKRSAKLNGTVPSGAILIDGLGVGDIGAAVLRERRLLSQDGLFSIIVPVQKSTGELLGIPEIITRGFVYIKDSDELIAEAKEFAFDLASKLAEKQSRKSDWTGFKASMKSGMKSFLLSKTKRTPIILPIVVEIDC
;
A
#
# COMPACT_ATOMS: atom_id res chain seq x y z
N MET A 1 17.45 -30.92 -34.29
CA MET A 1 16.51 -31.16 -33.17
C MET A 1 16.65 -32.56 -32.56
N THR A 2 16.83 -33.62 -33.30
CA THR A 2 16.95 -34.99 -32.79
C THR A 2 18.25 -35.29 -32.03
N ARG A 3 19.37 -34.64 -32.33
CA ARG A 3 20.67 -34.85 -31.62
C ARG A 3 20.77 -34.17 -30.25
N THR A 4 20.10 -33.06 -30.05
CA THR A 4 20.15 -32.30 -28.78
C THR A 4 19.27 -32.96 -27.71
N ILE A 5 18.21 -33.65 -28.09
CA ILE A 5 17.34 -34.39 -27.15
C ILE A 5 18.06 -35.63 -26.60
N PHE A 6 18.95 -36.26 -27.36
CA PHE A 6 19.68 -37.44 -26.92
C PHE A 6 20.73 -37.15 -25.83
N ILE A 7 21.32 -35.97 -25.84
CA ILE A 7 22.33 -35.55 -24.83
C ILE A 7 21.68 -35.27 -23.47
N VAL A 8 20.45 -34.76 -23.45
CA VAL A 8 19.71 -34.46 -22.22
C VAL A 8 19.23 -35.74 -21.52
N PHE A 9 18.83 -36.78 -22.28
CA PHE A 9 18.40 -38.08 -21.71
C PHE A 9 19.56 -38.90 -21.14
N ALA A 10 20.75 -38.77 -21.70
CA ALA A 10 21.95 -39.48 -21.20
C ALA A 10 22.45 -38.92 -19.86
N GLN A 11 22.11 -37.66 -19.54
CA GLN A 11 22.47 -37.05 -18.25
C GLN A 11 21.47 -37.31 -17.10
N LEU A 12 20.26 -37.81 -17.42
CA LEU A 12 19.21 -38.09 -16.45
C LEU A 12 19.08 -39.57 -16.05
N GLY A 13 19.99 -40.44 -16.47
CA GLY A 13 20.13 -41.80 -15.94
C GLY A 13 19.02 -42.82 -16.28
N PHE A 14 18.24 -42.60 -17.34
CA PHE A 14 17.22 -43.56 -17.78
C PHE A 14 17.78 -44.64 -18.71
N SER A 15 17.47 -45.90 -18.42
CA SER A 15 17.97 -47.07 -19.10
C SER A 15 17.29 -47.32 -20.48
N HIS A 16 17.99 -48.04 -21.35
CA HIS A 16 17.69 -48.25 -22.77
C HIS A 16 16.36 -48.96 -23.09
N ASN A 17 15.58 -49.44 -22.14
CA ASN A 17 14.38 -50.26 -22.42
C ASN A 17 13.05 -49.47 -22.58
N THR A 18 13.05 -48.16 -22.46
CA THR A 18 11.82 -47.36 -22.57
C THR A 18 11.60 -46.73 -23.96
N THR A 19 12.53 -46.90 -24.87
CA THR A 19 12.50 -46.26 -26.19
C THR A 19 11.72 -47.06 -27.28
N GLU A 20 11.48 -48.34 -27.09
CA GLU A 20 10.71 -49.16 -28.09
C GLU A 20 9.19 -49.06 -27.93
N GLN A 21 8.67 -48.79 -26.76
CA GLN A 21 7.23 -48.62 -26.55
C GLN A 21 6.65 -47.32 -27.12
N PHE A 22 7.47 -46.36 -27.45
CA PHE A 22 6.99 -45.07 -28.04
C PHE A 22 6.88 -45.05 -29.56
N ARG A 23 7.30 -46.11 -30.25
CA ARG A 23 7.22 -46.18 -31.74
C ARG A 23 5.86 -46.62 -32.31
N HIS A 24 4.96 -47.20 -31.50
CA HIS A 24 3.68 -47.74 -31.97
C HIS A 24 2.44 -46.91 -31.69
N THR A 25 2.56 -45.73 -31.00
CA THR A 25 1.40 -44.87 -30.69
C THR A 25 1.36 -43.53 -31.45
N ALA A 26 2.15 -43.38 -32.51
CA ALA A 26 2.31 -42.10 -33.24
C ALA A 26 1.30 -41.85 -34.38
N PHE A 27 0.18 -42.60 -34.45
CA PHE A 27 -0.73 -42.49 -35.60
C PHE A 27 -2.19 -42.11 -35.28
N PHE A 28 -2.52 -41.71 -34.07
CA PHE A 28 -3.86 -41.15 -33.77
C PHE A 28 -3.74 -40.00 -32.77
N ALA A 29 -3.57 -38.78 -33.21
CA ALA A 29 -4.03 -37.54 -32.58
C ALA A 29 -3.43 -36.28 -33.22
N ALA A 30 -3.98 -35.86 -34.31
CA ALA A 30 -3.65 -34.58 -34.96
C ALA A 30 -4.45 -33.38 -34.42
N ALA A 31 -5.21 -33.53 -33.34
CA ALA A 31 -6.08 -32.49 -32.78
C ALA A 31 -5.73 -31.98 -31.38
N THR A 32 -4.73 -32.59 -30.69
CA THR A 32 -4.37 -32.19 -29.30
C THR A 32 -2.95 -31.60 -29.18
N LYS A 33 -2.30 -31.29 -30.31
CA LYS A 33 -0.88 -30.85 -30.32
C LYS A 33 -0.60 -29.41 -29.89
N CYS A 34 -1.59 -28.56 -29.73
CA CYS A 34 -1.34 -27.14 -29.43
C CYS A 34 -1.23 -26.83 -27.91
N SER A 35 -1.94 -27.58 -27.07
CA SER A 35 -1.94 -27.38 -25.62
C SER A 35 -0.70 -27.98 -24.93
N PHE A 36 -0.35 -29.22 -25.30
CA PHE A 36 0.78 -29.93 -24.68
C PHE A 36 2.15 -29.30 -24.98
N LEU A 37 2.35 -28.77 -26.19
CA LEU A 37 3.59 -28.06 -26.54
C LEU A 37 3.70 -26.68 -25.90
N ARG A 38 2.58 -26.01 -25.58
CA ARG A 38 2.58 -24.77 -24.81
C ARG A 38 2.94 -25.06 -23.36
N THR A 39 2.35 -26.09 -22.74
CA THR A 39 2.63 -26.48 -21.34
C THR A 39 4.08 -26.96 -21.18
N LEU A 40 4.61 -27.72 -22.14
CA LEU A 40 6.01 -28.15 -22.09
C LEU A 40 7.02 -27.01 -22.34
N ARG A 41 6.67 -26.02 -23.17
CA ARG A 41 7.48 -24.81 -23.36
C ARG A 41 7.49 -23.93 -22.10
N VAL A 42 6.34 -23.82 -21.43
CA VAL A 42 6.23 -23.04 -20.16
C VAL A 42 6.99 -23.76 -19.03
N MET A 43 6.91 -25.10 -18.95
CA MET A 43 7.69 -25.85 -17.95
C MET A 43 9.19 -25.82 -18.24
N LEU A 44 9.63 -25.96 -19.49
CA LEU A 44 11.05 -25.89 -19.84
C LEU A 44 11.61 -24.46 -19.71
N ALA A 45 10.83 -23.43 -20.05
CA ALA A 45 11.22 -22.04 -19.81
C ALA A 45 11.33 -21.74 -18.31
N ARG A 46 10.37 -22.23 -17.49
CA ARG A 46 10.43 -22.08 -16.02
C ARG A 46 11.64 -22.79 -15.40
N THR A 47 11.99 -24.00 -15.86
CA THR A 47 13.16 -24.74 -15.33
C THR A 47 14.49 -24.09 -15.74
N VAL A 48 14.58 -23.49 -16.94
CA VAL A 48 15.80 -22.79 -17.39
C VAL A 48 15.95 -21.42 -16.73
N ILE A 49 14.84 -20.70 -16.49
CA ILE A 49 14.86 -19.40 -15.78
C ILE A 49 15.21 -19.60 -14.29
N SER A 50 14.62 -20.64 -13.63
CA SER A 50 14.98 -21.00 -12.25
C SER A 50 16.48 -21.36 -12.13
N ALA A 51 17.03 -22.12 -13.06
CA ALA A 51 18.45 -22.46 -13.07
C ALA A 51 19.36 -21.24 -13.33
N SER A 52 18.92 -20.26 -14.09
CA SER A 52 19.68 -19.04 -14.39
C SER A 52 19.73 -18.07 -13.21
N CYS A 53 18.65 -17.94 -12.43
CA CYS A 53 18.63 -17.12 -11.20
C CYS A 53 19.58 -17.66 -10.11
N PHE A 54 19.79 -19.00 -10.05
CA PHE A 54 20.68 -19.62 -9.05
C PHE A 54 22.17 -19.65 -9.42
N ALA A 55 22.53 -19.43 -10.70
CA ALA A 55 23.88 -19.67 -11.19
C ALA A 55 24.83 -18.45 -11.14
N VAL A 56 24.38 -17.24 -10.81
CA VAL A 56 25.17 -16.01 -10.95
C VAL A 56 25.98 -15.61 -9.72
N HIS A 57 25.81 -16.23 -8.54
CA HIS A 57 26.53 -15.80 -7.33
C HIS A 57 27.36 -16.89 -6.66
N ARG A 58 28.55 -17.20 -7.22
CA ARG A 58 29.66 -17.80 -6.47
C ARG A 58 30.99 -17.22 -6.96
N LYS A 59 31.47 -16.19 -6.29
CA LYS A 59 32.92 -15.89 -6.18
C LYS A 59 33.21 -15.25 -4.82
N GLU A 60 34.00 -15.96 -4.05
CA GLU A 60 34.47 -15.62 -2.71
C GLU A 60 35.46 -14.46 -2.70
N LYS A 61 35.40 -13.61 -1.66
CA LYS A 61 36.60 -12.98 -1.08
C LYS A 61 36.43 -12.86 0.44
N ASN A 62 37.26 -13.64 1.16
CA ASN A 62 37.47 -13.56 2.60
C ASN A 62 38.23 -12.29 2.98
N LEU A 63 37.71 -11.51 3.90
CA LEU A 63 38.45 -10.59 4.75
C LEU A 63 37.98 -10.75 6.19
N ALA A 64 38.87 -11.25 7.04
CA ALA A 64 38.61 -11.52 8.44
C ALA A 64 38.35 -10.23 9.23
N ARG A 65 37.14 -10.07 9.78
CA ARG A 65 36.82 -9.12 10.87
C ARG A 65 36.73 -9.88 12.20
N LYS A 66 37.26 -9.29 13.27
CA LYS A 66 37.18 -9.82 14.65
C LYS A 66 35.73 -10.08 15.01
N SER A 67 35.40 -11.33 15.30
CA SER A 67 34.03 -11.81 15.46
C SER A 67 33.59 -11.65 16.91
N THR A 68 32.74 -10.67 17.16
CA THR A 68 31.65 -10.89 18.10
C THR A 68 30.74 -11.98 17.51
N ALA A 69 30.18 -12.89 18.33
CA ALA A 69 29.31 -13.94 17.82
C ALA A 69 28.22 -13.33 16.91
N PRO A 70 27.96 -13.94 15.74
CA PRO A 70 27.01 -13.36 14.79
C PRO A 70 25.65 -13.14 15.42
N GLN A 71 25.05 -11.98 15.17
CA GLN A 71 23.76 -11.57 15.70
C GLN A 71 22.76 -11.42 14.56
N LEU A 72 21.52 -11.82 14.81
CA LEU A 72 20.42 -11.51 13.93
C LEU A 72 20.00 -10.05 14.15
N LYS A 73 19.86 -9.30 13.09
CA LYS A 73 19.30 -7.95 13.17
C LYS A 73 17.87 -7.96 12.65
N ILE A 74 16.99 -7.28 13.37
CA ILE A 74 15.63 -6.96 12.96
C ILE A 74 15.59 -5.44 12.77
N ILE A 75 15.23 -5.00 11.56
CA ILE A 75 15.28 -3.57 11.19
C ILE A 75 13.99 -3.23 10.45
N PRO A 76 13.01 -2.63 11.13
CA PRO A 76 11.85 -2.06 10.46
C PRO A 76 12.26 -0.84 9.63
N LEU A 77 11.94 -0.82 8.34
CA LEU A 77 12.12 0.34 7.47
C LEU A 77 10.83 1.13 7.29
N GLY A 78 9.69 0.55 7.69
CA GLY A 78 8.37 1.15 7.68
C GLY A 78 7.37 0.32 8.49
N GLY A 79 6.16 0.88 8.73
CA GLY A 79 5.07 0.19 9.41
C GLY A 79 5.04 0.34 10.93
N LEU A 80 5.96 1.08 11.54
CA LEU A 80 5.97 1.36 12.97
C LEU A 80 5.62 2.83 13.26
N GLY A 81 4.63 3.04 14.15
CA GLY A 81 4.14 4.36 14.51
C GLY A 81 3.25 5.01 13.42
N GLU A 82 2.92 4.27 12.39
CA GLU A 82 2.14 4.69 11.22
C GLU A 82 1.29 3.53 10.69
N ILE A 83 0.35 3.82 9.79
CA ILE A 83 -0.38 2.82 9.02
C ILE A 83 0.17 2.80 7.60
N GLY A 84 0.61 1.64 7.15
CA GLY A 84 1.20 1.43 5.82
C GLY A 84 2.72 1.39 5.81
N LYS A 85 3.31 1.30 4.62
CA LYS A 85 4.75 1.16 4.37
C LYS A 85 5.41 -0.02 5.08
N ASN A 86 4.66 -1.11 5.34
CA ASN A 86 5.21 -2.26 6.05
C ASN A 86 6.41 -2.82 5.30
N MET A 87 7.57 -2.80 5.97
CA MET A 87 8.82 -3.33 5.45
C MET A 87 9.76 -3.65 6.62
N THR A 88 10.06 -4.92 6.82
CA THR A 88 10.94 -5.38 7.91
C THR A 88 12.10 -6.19 7.33
N VAL A 89 13.33 -5.79 7.65
CA VAL A 89 14.55 -6.48 7.26
C VAL A 89 14.96 -7.47 8.35
N LEU A 90 15.25 -8.70 7.96
CA LEU A 90 15.98 -9.67 8.77
C LEU A 90 17.37 -9.89 8.17
N GLU A 91 18.41 -9.57 8.92
CA GLU A 91 19.81 -9.70 8.49
C GLU A 91 20.59 -10.61 9.41
N TYR A 92 21.28 -11.57 8.82
CA TYR A 92 22.25 -12.39 9.54
C TYR A 92 23.48 -12.67 8.68
N ASN A 93 24.65 -12.16 9.12
CA ASN A 93 25.90 -12.20 8.35
C ASN A 93 25.73 -11.61 6.93
N GLU A 94 25.91 -12.46 5.91
CA GLU A 94 25.86 -12.07 4.50
C GLU A 94 24.47 -12.27 3.87
N ASP A 95 23.47 -12.64 4.64
CA ASP A 95 22.12 -12.89 4.14
C ASP A 95 21.13 -11.86 4.70
N ILE A 96 20.38 -11.24 3.81
CA ILE A 96 19.29 -10.31 4.09
C ILE A 96 18.04 -10.83 3.41
N ILE A 97 16.93 -10.91 4.14
CA ILE A 97 15.58 -11.05 3.59
C ILE A 97 14.72 -9.87 4.04
N VAL A 98 13.75 -9.51 3.22
CA VAL A 98 12.80 -8.44 3.54
C VAL A 98 11.41 -9.02 3.62
N ILE A 99 10.71 -8.76 4.73
CA ILE A 99 9.31 -9.11 4.93
C ILE A 99 8.48 -7.90 4.55
N ASP A 100 7.63 -8.07 3.54
CA ASP A 100 6.75 -7.08 2.93
C ASP A 100 7.49 -5.90 2.28
N CYS A 101 6.77 -5.15 1.44
CA CYS A 101 7.25 -3.96 0.75
C CYS A 101 6.05 -3.07 0.39
N GLY A 102 5.47 -2.45 1.42
CA GLY A 102 4.22 -1.73 1.35
C GLY A 102 4.34 -0.26 1.02
N LEU A 103 3.20 0.36 0.67
CA LEU A 103 3.05 1.80 0.59
C LEU A 103 2.18 2.34 1.74
N ALA A 104 2.21 3.65 1.94
CA ALA A 104 1.20 4.38 2.70
C ALA A 104 0.52 5.41 1.80
N PHE A 105 -0.74 5.74 2.11
CA PHE A 105 -1.44 6.84 1.45
C PHE A 105 -1.01 8.17 2.08
N PRO A 106 -0.92 9.26 1.26
CA PRO A 106 -0.57 10.57 1.78
C PRO A 106 -1.69 11.12 2.67
N ASP A 107 -1.31 11.87 3.69
CA ASP A 107 -2.25 12.61 4.56
C ASP A 107 -2.66 13.97 3.97
N GLU A 108 -3.60 14.67 4.67
CA GLU A 108 -4.06 16.01 4.25
C GLU A 108 -2.91 17.05 4.19
N GLU A 109 -1.78 16.78 4.83
CA GLU A 109 -0.62 17.67 4.86
C GLU A 109 0.32 17.46 3.67
N MET A 110 0.05 16.49 2.79
CA MET A 110 0.86 16.13 1.62
C MET A 110 0.14 16.44 0.29
N PRO A 111 -0.23 17.71 0.01
CA PRO A 111 -0.99 18.05 -1.19
C PRO A 111 -0.22 17.67 -2.47
N GLY A 112 -0.89 16.92 -3.37
CA GLY A 112 -0.33 16.52 -4.66
C GLY A 112 0.64 15.35 -4.59
N ILE A 113 0.73 14.65 -3.46
CA ILE A 113 1.44 13.36 -3.37
C ILE A 113 0.45 12.25 -3.64
N ASP A 114 0.83 11.29 -4.47
CA ASP A 114 -0.01 10.16 -4.84
C ASP A 114 0.14 9.00 -3.84
N MET A 115 1.38 8.73 -3.40
CA MET A 115 1.68 7.67 -2.44
C MET A 115 3.02 7.92 -1.74
N VAL A 116 3.25 7.19 -0.65
CA VAL A 116 4.47 7.26 0.14
C VAL A 116 5.05 5.85 0.25
N ILE A 117 6.34 5.67 -0.06
CA ILE A 117 7.03 4.38 0.05
C ILE A 117 8.16 4.43 1.06
N PRO A 118 8.63 3.29 1.60
CA PRO A 118 9.77 3.25 2.52
C PRO A 118 11.07 3.73 1.85
N ASP A 119 11.96 4.32 2.63
CA ASP A 119 13.33 4.59 2.20
C ASP A 119 14.12 3.27 2.12
N MET A 120 14.54 2.91 0.93
CA MET A 120 15.27 1.67 0.63
C MET A 120 16.80 1.86 0.61
N SER A 121 17.32 3.02 1.03
CA SER A 121 18.77 3.33 0.99
C SER A 121 19.61 2.30 1.74
N TYR A 122 19.08 1.72 2.82
CA TYR A 122 19.76 0.63 3.53
C TYR A 122 19.92 -0.62 2.66
N LEU A 123 18.88 -1.00 1.92
CA LEU A 123 18.92 -2.14 1.01
C LEU A 123 19.85 -1.87 -0.17
N GLU A 124 19.87 -0.65 -0.71
CA GLU A 124 20.77 -0.25 -1.80
C GLU A 124 22.24 -0.39 -1.38
N GLN A 125 22.59 0.03 -0.16
CA GLN A 125 23.95 -0.12 0.40
C GLN A 125 24.35 -1.58 0.65
N ASN A 126 23.37 -2.49 0.72
CA ASN A 126 23.55 -3.91 1.03
C ASN A 126 22.99 -4.83 -0.08
N ALA A 127 22.85 -4.34 -1.30
CA ALA A 127 22.16 -5.05 -2.39
C ALA A 127 22.76 -6.43 -2.71
N GLU A 128 24.07 -6.60 -2.58
CA GLU A 128 24.75 -7.90 -2.80
C GLU A 128 24.37 -8.97 -1.77
N ARG A 129 23.88 -8.54 -0.61
CA ARG A 129 23.47 -9.41 0.50
C ARG A 129 21.96 -9.67 0.53
N LEU A 130 21.18 -8.90 -0.21
CA LEU A 130 19.74 -9.08 -0.34
C LEU A 130 19.44 -10.38 -1.11
N ARG A 131 18.67 -11.27 -0.51
CA ARG A 131 18.34 -12.59 -1.06
C ARG A 131 16.95 -12.68 -1.62
N ALA A 132 15.96 -12.09 -0.96
CA ALA A 132 14.55 -12.19 -1.37
C ALA A 132 13.66 -11.18 -0.66
N PHE A 133 12.50 -10.92 -1.26
CA PHE A 133 11.31 -10.38 -0.58
C PHE A 133 10.36 -11.54 -0.24
N ILE A 134 9.82 -11.53 0.98
CA ILE A 134 8.88 -12.53 1.50
C ILE A 134 7.58 -11.79 1.83
N ILE A 135 6.54 -12.04 1.07
CA ILE A 135 5.30 -11.27 1.18
C ILE A 135 4.26 -12.05 1.98
N THR A 136 3.73 -11.42 3.02
CA THR A 136 2.72 -12.00 3.90
C THR A 136 1.34 -12.06 3.26
N HIS A 137 0.93 -11.00 2.55
CA HIS A 137 -0.35 -10.93 1.84
C HIS A 137 -0.40 -9.75 0.85
N GLY A 138 -1.46 -9.63 0.08
CA GLY A 138 -1.57 -8.73 -1.07
C GLY A 138 -2.22 -7.37 -0.83
N HIS A 139 -2.31 -6.84 0.40
CA HIS A 139 -2.75 -5.47 0.63
C HIS A 139 -1.69 -4.45 0.20
N GLU A 140 -2.14 -3.24 -0.15
CA GLU A 140 -1.28 -2.17 -0.67
C GLU A 140 -0.18 -1.75 0.34
N ASP A 141 -0.49 -1.76 1.59
CA ASP A 141 0.44 -1.43 2.67
C ASP A 141 1.48 -2.55 2.95
N HIS A 142 1.40 -3.67 2.20
CA HIS A 142 2.37 -4.78 2.21
C HIS A 142 3.02 -5.05 0.84
N ILE A 143 2.37 -4.67 -0.29
CA ILE A 143 2.94 -4.89 -1.63
C ILE A 143 3.06 -3.60 -2.47
N GLY A 144 2.52 -2.48 -2.00
CA GLY A 144 2.35 -1.30 -2.85
C GLY A 144 3.65 -0.66 -3.35
N ALA A 145 4.78 -0.87 -2.66
CA ALA A 145 6.08 -0.36 -3.06
C ALA A 145 6.94 -1.40 -3.82
N ILE A 146 6.43 -2.62 -4.05
CA ILE A 146 7.23 -3.73 -4.59
C ILE A 146 7.74 -3.46 -6.02
N SER A 147 6.99 -2.75 -6.86
CA SER A 147 7.44 -2.37 -8.20
C SER A 147 8.68 -1.48 -8.15
N TYR A 148 8.69 -0.47 -7.27
CA TYR A 148 9.85 0.41 -7.07
C TYR A 148 11.07 -0.33 -6.49
N ALA A 149 10.83 -1.34 -5.66
CA ALA A 149 11.90 -2.19 -5.15
C ALA A 149 12.50 -3.07 -6.25
N LEU A 150 11.67 -3.72 -7.09
CA LEU A 150 12.14 -4.64 -8.13
C LEU A 150 12.72 -3.95 -9.36
N GLU A 151 12.48 -2.64 -9.53
CA GLU A 151 13.27 -1.83 -10.47
C GLU A 151 14.76 -1.79 -10.08
N LYS A 152 15.03 -1.74 -8.76
CA LYS A 152 16.39 -1.61 -8.21
C LYS A 152 17.02 -2.97 -7.89
N PHE A 153 16.24 -3.92 -7.37
CA PHE A 153 16.73 -5.19 -6.83
C PHE A 153 16.20 -6.37 -7.65
N LYS A 154 17.10 -7.10 -8.28
CA LYS A 154 16.76 -8.29 -9.09
C LYS A 154 16.85 -9.56 -8.23
N VAL A 155 15.95 -9.69 -7.26
CA VAL A 155 15.88 -10.82 -6.33
C VAL A 155 14.49 -11.46 -6.38
N PRO A 156 14.34 -12.75 -6.00
CA PRO A 156 13.04 -13.42 -6.00
C PRO A 156 12.08 -12.82 -4.97
N VAL A 157 10.80 -12.88 -5.30
CA VAL A 157 9.67 -12.53 -4.43
C VAL A 157 8.86 -13.78 -4.16
N PHE A 158 8.71 -14.15 -2.90
CA PHE A 158 7.91 -15.28 -2.47
C PHE A 158 6.56 -14.80 -1.93
N GLY A 159 5.48 -15.39 -2.37
CA GLY A 159 4.14 -15.05 -1.93
C GLY A 159 3.11 -16.09 -2.35
N THR A 160 1.91 -16.01 -1.78
CA THR A 160 0.80 -16.88 -2.17
C THR A 160 0.26 -16.52 -3.55
N LYS A 161 -0.45 -17.43 -4.18
CA LYS A 161 -0.94 -17.32 -5.56
C LYS A 161 -1.71 -16.02 -5.81
N PHE A 162 -2.61 -15.62 -4.92
CA PHE A 162 -3.39 -14.40 -5.06
C PHE A 162 -2.52 -13.15 -4.89
N THR A 163 -1.65 -13.14 -3.89
CA THR A 163 -0.69 -12.06 -3.64
C THR A 163 0.22 -11.83 -4.84
N LEU A 164 0.78 -12.90 -5.41
CA LEU A 164 1.67 -12.78 -6.58
C LEU A 164 0.93 -12.29 -7.82
N ALA A 165 -0.33 -12.68 -8.03
CA ALA A 165 -1.10 -12.17 -9.16
C ALA A 165 -1.37 -10.66 -9.05
N LEU A 166 -1.57 -10.13 -7.83
CA LEU A 166 -1.67 -8.69 -7.60
C LEU A 166 -0.32 -7.99 -7.85
N ILE A 167 0.79 -8.59 -7.42
CA ILE A 167 2.14 -8.08 -7.69
C ILE A 167 2.44 -8.09 -9.19
N GLU A 168 2.16 -9.19 -9.89
CA GLU A 168 2.37 -9.32 -11.34
C GLU A 168 1.62 -8.20 -12.10
N HIS A 169 0.37 -7.92 -11.70
CA HIS A 169 -0.39 -6.82 -12.29
C HIS A 169 0.29 -5.46 -12.05
N LYS A 170 0.77 -5.18 -10.83
CA LYS A 170 1.52 -3.95 -10.53
C LYS A 170 2.80 -3.82 -11.33
N LEU A 171 3.56 -4.90 -11.46
CA LEU A 171 4.79 -4.92 -12.24
C LEU A 171 4.51 -4.62 -13.72
N HIS A 172 3.41 -5.15 -14.25
CA HIS A 172 2.98 -4.84 -15.61
C HIS A 172 2.59 -3.37 -15.78
N GLU A 173 1.86 -2.78 -14.81
CA GLU A 173 1.50 -1.34 -14.85
C GLU A 173 2.73 -0.43 -14.79
N HIS A 174 3.77 -0.82 -14.04
CA HIS A 174 5.04 -0.09 -13.91
C HIS A 174 6.09 -0.47 -14.95
N HIS A 175 5.76 -1.38 -15.91
CA HIS A 175 6.68 -1.86 -16.92
C HIS A 175 7.98 -2.48 -16.36
N VAL A 176 7.89 -3.12 -15.20
CA VAL A 176 9.02 -3.81 -14.57
C VAL A 176 9.11 -5.23 -15.13
N GLU A 177 10.16 -5.51 -15.87
CA GLU A 177 10.44 -6.81 -16.48
C GLU A 177 11.54 -7.58 -15.71
N ASP A 178 11.79 -8.85 -16.12
CA ASP A 178 12.83 -9.72 -15.54
C ASP A 178 12.70 -9.92 -14.01
N THR A 179 11.48 -10.16 -13.54
CA THR A 179 11.17 -10.45 -12.15
C THR A 179 11.02 -11.95 -11.90
N CYS A 180 11.44 -12.40 -10.72
CA CYS A 180 11.32 -13.80 -10.28
C CYS A 180 10.23 -13.88 -9.21
N LEU A 181 9.04 -14.34 -9.58
CA LEU A 181 7.90 -14.55 -8.67
C LEU A 181 7.77 -16.04 -8.34
N GLU A 182 7.98 -16.40 -7.07
CA GLU A 182 7.97 -17.77 -6.57
C GLU A 182 6.71 -18.01 -5.74
N CYS A 183 5.83 -18.87 -6.26
CA CYS A 183 4.55 -19.16 -5.62
C CYS A 183 4.74 -20.18 -4.49
N ILE A 184 4.25 -19.82 -3.30
CA ILE A 184 4.18 -20.70 -2.12
C ILE A 184 2.73 -20.90 -1.68
N ASN A 185 2.51 -21.93 -0.89
CA ASN A 185 1.25 -22.19 -0.20
C ASN A 185 1.47 -22.16 1.32
N ALA A 186 0.39 -21.95 2.06
CA ALA A 186 0.45 -22.16 3.51
C ALA A 186 0.87 -23.60 3.82
N GLY A 187 1.79 -23.77 4.75
CA GLY A 187 2.45 -25.05 5.10
C GLY A 187 3.77 -25.29 4.38
N ASP A 188 4.07 -24.58 3.29
CA ASP A 188 5.34 -24.70 2.59
C ASP A 188 6.50 -24.20 3.46
N VAL A 189 7.68 -24.82 3.24
CA VAL A 189 8.92 -24.46 3.91
C VAL A 189 9.99 -24.23 2.87
N ILE A 190 10.61 -23.05 2.89
CA ILE A 190 11.71 -22.70 1.98
C ILE A 190 12.98 -22.38 2.76
N GLU A 191 14.14 -22.51 2.10
CA GLU A 191 15.43 -22.15 2.67
C GLU A 191 16.10 -21.09 1.77
N ILE A 192 16.42 -19.93 2.38
CA ILE A 192 17.04 -18.79 1.70
C ILE A 192 18.25 -18.35 2.51
N GLY A 193 19.46 -18.61 2.00
CA GLY A 193 20.68 -18.42 2.75
C GLY A 193 20.65 -19.18 4.08
N CYS A 194 20.79 -18.47 5.19
CA CYS A 194 20.72 -19.04 6.53
C CYS A 194 19.29 -19.09 7.13
N PHE A 195 18.28 -18.60 6.42
CA PHE A 195 16.91 -18.54 6.88
C PHE A 195 16.11 -19.74 6.37
N LYS A 196 15.40 -20.41 7.28
CA LYS A 196 14.41 -21.44 6.97
C LYS A 196 13.04 -20.90 7.36
N ILE A 197 12.16 -20.71 6.37
CA ILE A 197 10.90 -19.99 6.49
C ILE A 197 9.74 -20.94 6.26
N GLU A 198 8.87 -21.09 7.24
CA GLU A 198 7.59 -21.79 7.11
C GLU A 198 6.46 -20.76 7.03
N PHE A 199 5.57 -20.93 6.04
CA PHE A 199 4.40 -20.08 5.83
C PHE A 199 3.21 -20.69 6.56
N ILE A 200 2.67 -19.97 7.54
CA ILE A 200 1.57 -20.45 8.39
C ILE A 200 0.28 -19.78 7.95
N LYS A 201 -0.79 -20.54 7.68
CA LYS A 201 -2.11 -20.00 7.33
C LYS A 201 -2.63 -19.08 8.44
N VAL A 202 -3.05 -17.88 8.08
CA VAL A 202 -3.82 -16.97 8.94
C VAL A 202 -5.12 -16.55 8.26
N SER A 203 -6.10 -16.11 9.05
CA SER A 203 -7.32 -15.48 8.53
C SER A 203 -7.11 -13.96 8.50
N HIS A 204 -7.45 -13.35 7.38
CA HIS A 204 -7.41 -11.90 7.20
C HIS A 204 -8.54 -11.46 6.24
N SER A 205 -8.63 -10.16 5.92
CA SER A 205 -9.65 -9.64 4.99
C SER A 205 -9.32 -9.84 3.50
N ILE A 206 -8.18 -10.45 3.20
CA ILE A 206 -7.74 -10.80 1.84
C ILE A 206 -7.37 -12.28 1.75
N ALA A 207 -7.57 -12.89 0.59
CA ALA A 207 -7.26 -14.29 0.36
C ALA A 207 -5.73 -14.55 0.37
N GLY A 208 -5.34 -15.69 0.93
CA GLY A 208 -3.96 -16.17 0.87
C GLY A 208 -3.01 -15.50 1.87
N ALA A 209 -3.51 -14.87 2.94
CA ALA A 209 -2.65 -14.31 3.99
C ALA A 209 -1.92 -15.39 4.78
N VAL A 210 -0.64 -15.13 5.10
CA VAL A 210 0.23 -16.04 5.86
C VAL A 210 1.05 -15.29 6.90
N ALA A 211 1.27 -15.94 8.03
CA ALA A 211 2.31 -15.62 8.99
C ALA A 211 3.60 -16.38 8.63
N LEU A 212 4.72 -15.92 9.15
CA LEU A 212 6.04 -16.46 8.88
C LEU A 212 6.69 -16.99 10.17
N ALA A 213 7.15 -18.23 10.15
CA ALA A 213 8.04 -18.75 11.18
C ALA A 213 9.45 -18.90 10.59
N VAL A 214 10.33 -17.97 10.91
CA VAL A 214 11.68 -17.88 10.38
C VAL A 214 12.66 -18.50 11.38
N THR A 215 13.15 -19.68 11.07
CA THR A 215 14.23 -20.33 11.82
C THR A 215 15.57 -19.77 11.38
N THR A 216 16.33 -19.26 12.34
CA THR A 216 17.63 -18.64 12.16
C THR A 216 18.69 -19.34 13.02
N PRO A 217 19.99 -19.12 12.80
CA PRO A 217 21.06 -19.69 13.64
C PRO A 217 21.01 -19.27 15.12
N VAL A 218 20.29 -18.20 15.47
CA VAL A 218 20.17 -17.73 16.86
C VAL A 218 18.85 -18.14 17.52
N GLY A 219 17.82 -18.47 16.75
CA GLY A 219 16.51 -18.89 17.25
C GLY A 219 15.40 -18.68 16.24
N ILE A 220 14.17 -18.93 16.65
CA ILE A 220 12.98 -18.83 15.82
C ILE A 220 12.34 -17.46 15.99
N ILE A 221 12.11 -16.79 14.89
CA ILE A 221 11.35 -15.52 14.81
C ILE A 221 9.98 -15.86 14.23
N VAL A 222 8.92 -15.32 14.83
CA VAL A 222 7.57 -15.39 14.26
C VAL A 222 7.13 -13.98 13.90
N HIS A 223 6.72 -13.77 12.66
CA HIS A 223 6.05 -12.57 12.19
C HIS A 223 4.62 -12.96 11.83
N THR A 224 3.63 -12.37 12.51
CA THR A 224 2.24 -12.77 12.31
C THR A 224 1.68 -12.40 10.94
N GLY A 225 2.30 -11.42 10.23
CA GLY A 225 1.58 -10.67 9.22
C GLY A 225 0.33 -10.06 9.85
N ASP A 226 -0.61 -9.66 9.02
CA ASP A 226 -1.92 -9.21 9.47
C ASP A 226 -2.83 -10.41 9.69
N PHE A 227 -3.50 -10.47 10.83
CA PHE A 227 -4.30 -11.63 11.17
C PHE A 227 -5.50 -11.32 12.07
N LYS A 228 -6.47 -12.21 12.04
CA LYS A 228 -7.50 -12.40 13.06
C LYS A 228 -7.69 -13.88 13.34
N VAL A 229 -8.41 -14.20 14.40
CA VAL A 229 -8.77 -15.61 14.71
C VAL A 229 -10.23 -15.81 14.32
N ASP A 230 -10.47 -16.22 13.09
CA ASP A 230 -11.81 -16.58 12.59
C ASP A 230 -11.98 -18.10 12.61
N TYR A 231 -12.90 -18.59 13.45
CA TYR A 231 -13.18 -20.04 13.56
C TYR A 231 -14.15 -20.54 12.48
N THR A 232 -14.82 -19.63 11.79
CA THR A 232 -15.81 -19.95 10.76
C THR A 232 -15.60 -19.08 9.52
N PRO A 233 -14.38 -19.06 8.96
CA PRO A 233 -14.07 -18.21 7.80
C PRO A 233 -14.89 -18.65 6.58
N ILE A 234 -15.02 -17.75 5.61
CA ILE A 234 -15.84 -17.98 4.40
C ILE A 234 -15.25 -19.08 3.52
N ASP A 235 -13.93 -19.14 3.41
CA ASP A 235 -13.20 -20.18 2.68
C ASP A 235 -13.18 -21.55 3.38
N ASN A 236 -13.77 -21.65 4.59
CA ASN A 236 -13.75 -22.82 5.45
C ASN A 236 -12.33 -23.30 5.86
N GLU A 237 -11.32 -22.45 5.71
CA GLU A 237 -9.94 -22.73 6.10
C GLU A 237 -9.51 -21.82 7.27
N PRO A 238 -9.71 -22.25 8.52
CA PRO A 238 -9.37 -21.44 9.69
C PRO A 238 -7.87 -21.25 9.84
N ILE A 239 -7.49 -20.27 10.67
CA ILE A 239 -6.10 -20.03 11.08
C ILE A 239 -5.46 -21.30 11.63
N ASP A 240 -4.22 -21.59 11.24
CA ASP A 240 -3.47 -22.78 11.71
C ASP A 240 -2.89 -22.58 13.12
N ILE A 241 -3.75 -22.68 14.12
CA ILE A 241 -3.39 -22.61 15.54
C ILE A 241 -2.37 -23.70 15.92
N ASN A 242 -2.42 -24.88 15.28
CA ASN A 242 -1.55 -26.00 15.59
C ASN A 242 -0.09 -25.67 15.26
N SER A 243 0.18 -25.02 14.15
CA SER A 243 1.53 -24.58 13.79
C SER A 243 2.07 -23.56 14.78
N PHE A 244 1.27 -22.57 15.20
CA PHE A 244 1.67 -21.63 16.25
C PHE A 244 1.98 -22.33 17.57
N ALA A 245 1.12 -23.26 18.03
CA ALA A 245 1.37 -24.05 19.25
C ALA A 245 2.65 -24.90 19.13
N ARG A 246 2.90 -25.51 17.97
CA ARG A 246 4.10 -26.29 17.67
C ARG A 246 5.36 -25.42 17.77
N TYR A 247 5.35 -24.19 17.25
CA TYR A 247 6.46 -23.26 17.39
C TYR A 247 6.64 -22.78 18.83
N GLY A 248 5.57 -22.52 19.56
CA GLY A 248 5.64 -22.21 20.99
C GLY A 248 6.27 -23.33 21.83
N THR A 249 6.06 -24.59 21.44
CA THR A 249 6.72 -25.75 22.08
C THR A 249 8.21 -25.86 21.72
N LYS A 250 8.58 -25.49 20.47
CA LYS A 250 10.00 -25.44 20.05
C LYS A 250 10.76 -24.28 20.70
N GLY A 251 10.07 -23.22 21.14
CA GLY A 251 10.63 -22.01 21.73
C GLY A 251 10.82 -20.90 20.68
N VAL A 252 10.06 -19.81 20.85
CA VAL A 252 10.12 -18.61 20.01
C VAL A 252 11.07 -17.60 20.63
N LEU A 253 12.10 -17.19 19.89
CA LEU A 253 13.06 -16.18 20.33
C LEU A 253 12.43 -14.79 20.31
N ALA A 254 11.79 -14.41 19.21
CA ALA A 254 11.10 -13.14 19.10
C ALA A 254 9.78 -13.27 18.33
N LEU A 255 8.79 -12.49 18.73
CA LEU A 255 7.48 -12.35 18.11
C LEU A 255 7.32 -10.91 17.61
N LEU A 256 7.11 -10.76 16.30
CA LEU A 256 6.64 -9.53 15.67
C LEU A 256 5.14 -9.72 15.39
N MET A 257 4.28 -8.91 16.03
CA MET A 257 2.83 -9.13 15.99
C MET A 257 2.07 -7.85 15.64
N ASP A 258 1.10 -7.99 14.73
CA ASP A 258 0.11 -6.98 14.36
C ASP A 258 -0.51 -6.31 15.60
N SER A 259 -0.60 -4.99 15.56
CA SER A 259 -1.09 -4.17 16.69
C SER A 259 -2.33 -3.34 16.36
N THR A 260 -2.82 -3.39 15.12
CA THR A 260 -3.84 -2.46 14.59
C THR A 260 -5.08 -2.34 15.48
N ASN A 261 -5.58 -3.45 16.02
CA ASN A 261 -6.76 -3.46 16.89
C ASN A 261 -6.44 -3.73 18.38
N ALA A 262 -5.21 -3.52 18.84
CA ALA A 262 -4.81 -3.76 20.23
C ALA A 262 -5.56 -2.91 21.26
N GLU A 263 -6.22 -1.82 20.86
CA GLU A 263 -7.07 -1.00 21.72
C GLU A 263 -8.47 -1.61 21.94
N LEU A 264 -8.93 -2.47 21.01
CA LEU A 264 -10.29 -2.98 21.00
C LEU A 264 -10.41 -4.24 21.86
N SER A 265 -11.37 -4.23 22.78
CA SER A 265 -11.67 -5.39 23.64
C SER A 265 -12.40 -6.50 22.86
N GLY A 266 -12.37 -7.72 23.41
CA GLY A 266 -13.05 -8.88 22.88
C GLY A 266 -12.33 -9.52 21.69
N VAL A 267 -13.10 -10.13 20.81
CA VAL A 267 -12.66 -10.83 19.60
C VAL A 267 -13.20 -10.15 18.34
N THR A 268 -12.52 -10.30 17.24
CA THR A 268 -12.98 -9.83 15.93
C THR A 268 -14.07 -10.80 15.42
N PRO A 269 -15.26 -10.30 15.03
CA PRO A 269 -16.30 -11.16 14.50
C PRO A 269 -15.88 -11.90 13.24
N SER A 270 -16.56 -13.02 12.94
CA SER A 270 -16.39 -13.71 11.66
C SER A 270 -16.95 -12.88 10.51
N GLU A 271 -16.27 -12.94 9.36
CA GLU A 271 -16.74 -12.31 8.12
C GLU A 271 -18.13 -12.85 7.71
N LYS A 272 -18.46 -14.09 8.05
CA LYS A 272 -19.78 -14.72 7.81
C LYS A 272 -20.96 -13.97 8.45
N GLU A 273 -20.74 -13.24 9.54
CA GLU A 273 -21.82 -12.51 10.22
C GLU A 273 -22.43 -11.41 9.34
N LEU A 274 -21.62 -10.84 8.42
CA LEU A 274 -22.10 -9.82 7.48
C LEU A 274 -23.17 -10.33 6.53
N GLY A 275 -23.16 -11.62 6.21
CA GLY A 275 -24.18 -12.24 5.35
C GLY A 275 -25.61 -12.02 5.84
N LYS A 276 -25.83 -12.02 7.17
CA LYS A 276 -27.15 -11.75 7.77
C LYS A 276 -27.58 -10.29 7.52
N THR A 277 -26.65 -9.37 7.64
CA THR A 277 -26.93 -7.94 7.40
C THR A 277 -27.21 -7.68 5.93
N PHE A 278 -26.43 -8.26 5.02
CA PHE A 278 -26.68 -8.16 3.59
C PHE A 278 -28.06 -8.74 3.24
N GLU A 279 -28.40 -9.92 3.73
CA GLU A 279 -29.70 -10.56 3.49
C GLU A 279 -30.87 -9.65 3.91
N LYS A 280 -30.80 -9.05 5.10
CA LYS A 280 -31.77 -8.09 5.60
C LYS A 280 -31.92 -6.87 4.68
N VAL A 281 -30.78 -6.22 4.37
CA VAL A 281 -30.78 -4.99 3.54
C VAL A 281 -31.29 -5.29 2.13
N PHE A 282 -30.91 -6.43 1.53
CA PHE A 282 -31.37 -6.83 0.20
C PHE A 282 -32.87 -7.15 0.16
N THR A 283 -33.41 -7.70 1.23
CA THR A 283 -34.87 -7.96 1.38
C THR A 283 -35.68 -6.66 1.46
N GLU A 284 -35.15 -5.65 2.18
CA GLU A 284 -35.84 -4.38 2.41
C GLU A 284 -35.71 -3.41 1.21
N ALA A 285 -34.69 -3.55 0.38
CA ALA A 285 -34.36 -2.61 -0.70
C ALA A 285 -35.30 -2.73 -1.90
N GLN A 286 -36.06 -1.68 -2.19
CA GLN A 286 -37.01 -1.60 -3.30
C GLN A 286 -36.39 -1.13 -4.63
N GLY A 287 -35.23 -0.48 -4.58
CA GLY A 287 -34.52 0.04 -5.74
C GLY A 287 -33.17 -0.66 -5.99
N ARG A 288 -32.25 0.07 -6.63
CA ARG A 288 -30.88 -0.43 -6.84
C ARG A 288 -30.15 -0.53 -5.52
N ILE A 289 -29.27 -1.51 -5.42
CA ILE A 289 -28.33 -1.65 -4.30
C ILE A 289 -26.94 -1.31 -4.83
N ILE A 290 -26.23 -0.40 -4.15
CA ILE A 290 -24.86 -0.04 -4.44
C ILE A 290 -24.02 -0.40 -3.22
N VAL A 291 -23.04 -1.30 -3.36
CA VAL A 291 -22.17 -1.73 -2.28
C VAL A 291 -20.76 -1.19 -2.54
N ALA A 292 -20.30 -0.31 -1.67
CA ALA A 292 -18.92 0.17 -1.67
C ALA A 292 -18.08 -0.64 -0.68
N SER A 293 -17.02 -1.26 -1.17
CA SER A 293 -16.10 -2.10 -0.38
C SER A 293 -14.68 -1.97 -0.89
N PHE A 294 -13.71 -2.48 -0.09
CA PHE A 294 -12.37 -2.73 -0.58
C PHE A 294 -12.41 -3.80 -1.67
N ALA A 295 -11.76 -3.53 -2.79
CA ALA A 295 -11.70 -4.47 -3.91
C ALA A 295 -10.91 -5.75 -3.56
N SER A 296 -9.94 -5.65 -2.65
CA SER A 296 -9.12 -6.77 -2.15
C SER A 296 -9.89 -7.76 -1.28
N ASN A 297 -11.03 -7.35 -0.66
CA ASN A 297 -11.83 -8.25 0.17
C ASN A 297 -12.76 -9.12 -0.69
N VAL A 298 -12.14 -10.11 -1.34
CA VAL A 298 -12.82 -11.03 -2.27
C VAL A 298 -13.92 -11.82 -1.57
N TYR A 299 -13.73 -12.20 -0.31
CA TYR A 299 -14.72 -12.93 0.48
C TYR A 299 -15.99 -12.12 0.72
N ARG A 300 -15.87 -10.82 0.98
CA ARG A 300 -17.03 -9.91 1.11
C ARG A 300 -17.73 -9.71 -0.22
N ILE A 301 -16.95 -9.57 -1.29
CA ILE A 301 -17.47 -9.49 -2.64
C ILE A 301 -18.29 -10.74 -2.95
N GLN A 302 -17.78 -11.95 -2.62
CA GLN A 302 -18.52 -13.20 -2.79
C GLN A 302 -19.84 -13.20 -2.04
N GLN A 303 -19.87 -12.78 -0.77
CA GLN A 303 -21.10 -12.71 0.00
C GLN A 303 -22.15 -11.78 -0.64
N VAL A 304 -21.70 -10.63 -1.17
CA VAL A 304 -22.59 -9.69 -1.88
C VAL A 304 -23.10 -10.31 -3.18
N VAL A 305 -22.23 -10.98 -3.95
CA VAL A 305 -22.58 -11.69 -5.18
C VAL A 305 -23.64 -12.76 -4.90
N ASP A 306 -23.40 -13.64 -3.93
CA ASP A 306 -24.31 -14.71 -3.55
C ASP A 306 -25.67 -14.16 -3.11
N THR A 307 -25.67 -13.09 -2.32
CA THR A 307 -26.90 -12.44 -1.87
C THR A 307 -27.64 -11.79 -3.04
N ALA A 308 -26.92 -11.10 -3.95
CA ALA A 308 -27.53 -10.50 -5.12
C ALA A 308 -28.21 -11.56 -6.03
N VAL A 309 -27.55 -12.69 -6.24
CA VAL A 309 -28.09 -13.81 -7.04
C VAL A 309 -29.34 -14.39 -6.37
N ARG A 310 -29.32 -14.64 -5.05
CA ARG A 310 -30.50 -15.13 -4.31
C ARG A 310 -31.70 -14.18 -4.43
N HIS A 311 -31.44 -12.87 -4.46
CA HIS A 311 -32.46 -11.83 -4.65
C HIS A 311 -32.73 -11.51 -6.12
N ASN A 312 -32.28 -12.36 -7.06
CA ASN A 312 -32.52 -12.23 -8.49
C ASN A 312 -32.05 -10.87 -9.06
N ARG A 313 -30.91 -10.34 -8.58
CA ARG A 313 -30.31 -9.10 -9.04
C ARG A 313 -29.11 -9.39 -9.92
N VAL A 314 -28.99 -8.65 -11.03
CA VAL A 314 -27.77 -8.62 -11.84
C VAL A 314 -26.71 -7.77 -11.18
N ILE A 315 -25.44 -8.11 -11.39
CA ILE A 315 -24.30 -7.55 -10.73
C ILE A 315 -23.50 -6.72 -11.73
N CYS A 316 -23.09 -5.52 -11.32
CA CYS A 316 -22.22 -4.66 -12.11
C CYS A 316 -21.02 -4.22 -11.26
N PHE A 317 -19.81 -4.54 -11.67
CA PHE A 317 -18.59 -4.08 -11.02
C PHE A 317 -18.16 -2.73 -11.58
N GLN A 318 -17.86 -1.77 -10.68
CA GLN A 318 -17.45 -0.41 -11.04
C GLN A 318 -16.21 0.04 -10.27
N GLY A 319 -15.33 0.78 -10.97
CA GLY A 319 -14.01 1.17 -10.48
C GLY A 319 -12.91 0.25 -11.00
N ARG A 320 -11.76 0.85 -11.40
CA ARG A 320 -10.65 0.12 -12.04
C ARG A 320 -10.16 -1.06 -11.19
N SER A 321 -9.81 -0.81 -9.94
CA SER A 321 -9.35 -1.84 -9.01
C SER A 321 -10.43 -2.91 -8.75
N MET A 322 -11.71 -2.54 -8.61
CA MET A 322 -12.79 -3.52 -8.42
C MET A 322 -12.89 -4.48 -9.60
N VAL A 323 -12.90 -3.96 -10.83
CA VAL A 323 -12.98 -4.77 -12.05
C VAL A 323 -11.73 -5.66 -12.21
N MET A 324 -10.56 -5.11 -11.96
CA MET A 324 -9.29 -5.82 -12.09
C MET A 324 -9.17 -6.95 -11.06
N ILE A 325 -9.37 -6.64 -9.78
CA ILE A 325 -9.20 -7.64 -8.71
C ILE A 325 -10.26 -8.74 -8.80
N THR A 326 -11.52 -8.41 -9.13
CA THR A 326 -12.56 -9.43 -9.31
C THR A 326 -12.26 -10.35 -10.50
N LYS A 327 -11.64 -9.84 -11.58
CA LYS A 327 -11.18 -10.67 -12.69
C LYS A 327 -10.07 -11.61 -12.24
N ILE A 328 -9.03 -11.11 -11.57
CA ILE A 328 -7.93 -11.94 -11.01
C ILE A 328 -8.49 -13.01 -10.08
N ALA A 329 -9.38 -12.62 -9.15
CA ALA A 329 -9.97 -13.53 -8.18
C ALA A 329 -10.81 -14.64 -8.86
N LYS A 330 -11.59 -14.30 -9.89
CA LYS A 330 -12.32 -15.27 -10.73
C LYS A 330 -11.37 -16.23 -11.44
N ASP A 331 -10.37 -15.70 -12.15
CA ASP A 331 -9.43 -16.50 -12.94
C ASP A 331 -8.60 -17.47 -12.06
N LEU A 332 -8.38 -17.12 -10.81
CA LEU A 332 -7.68 -17.94 -9.81
C LEU A 332 -8.61 -18.86 -8.99
N GLY A 333 -9.93 -18.74 -9.14
CA GLY A 333 -10.91 -19.56 -8.42
C GLY A 333 -11.22 -19.09 -6.98
N TYR A 334 -10.86 -17.86 -6.62
CA TYR A 334 -11.23 -17.23 -5.33
C TYR A 334 -12.61 -16.56 -5.35
N LEU A 335 -13.16 -16.29 -6.54
CA LEU A 335 -14.48 -15.68 -6.72
C LEU A 335 -15.29 -16.48 -7.73
N GLU A 336 -16.45 -16.95 -7.29
CA GLU A 336 -17.41 -17.64 -8.14
C GLU A 336 -18.46 -16.65 -8.64
N LEU A 337 -18.56 -16.50 -9.94
CA LEU A 337 -19.55 -15.65 -10.61
C LEU A 337 -20.45 -16.52 -11.49
N PRO A 338 -21.73 -16.68 -11.12
CA PRO A 338 -22.68 -17.44 -11.95
C PRO A 338 -22.79 -16.86 -13.36
N GLU A 339 -22.96 -17.71 -14.35
CA GLU A 339 -23.19 -17.29 -15.74
C GLU A 339 -24.38 -16.33 -15.80
N ASP A 340 -24.29 -15.32 -16.67
CA ASP A 340 -25.30 -14.28 -16.89
C ASP A 340 -25.64 -13.38 -15.67
N SER A 341 -24.98 -13.58 -14.51
CA SER A 341 -25.23 -12.73 -13.33
C SER A 341 -24.51 -11.38 -13.42
N VAL A 342 -23.42 -11.26 -14.19
CA VAL A 342 -22.58 -10.06 -14.32
C VAL A 342 -22.90 -9.32 -15.61
N VAL A 343 -23.20 -8.03 -15.50
CA VAL A 343 -23.55 -7.19 -16.64
C VAL A 343 -22.72 -5.92 -16.68
N GLU A 344 -22.48 -5.40 -17.88
CA GLU A 344 -21.81 -4.12 -18.10
C GLU A 344 -22.71 -2.95 -17.71
N LEU A 345 -22.11 -1.81 -17.35
CA LEU A 345 -22.83 -0.61 -16.90
C LEU A 345 -23.89 -0.15 -17.92
N GLU A 346 -23.57 -0.17 -19.20
CA GLU A 346 -24.43 0.25 -20.28
C GLU A 346 -25.69 -0.61 -20.44
N LYS A 347 -25.63 -1.86 -20.00
CA LYS A 347 -26.74 -2.81 -20.05
C LYS A 347 -27.70 -2.68 -18.86
N LEU A 348 -27.29 -2.01 -17.76
CA LEU A 348 -28.14 -1.85 -16.57
C LEU A 348 -29.50 -1.19 -16.86
N LYS A 349 -29.55 -0.31 -17.85
CA LYS A 349 -30.83 0.32 -18.31
C LYS A 349 -31.90 -0.67 -18.79
N ASN A 350 -31.52 -1.90 -19.09
CA ASN A 350 -32.43 -2.97 -19.55
C ASN A 350 -33.07 -3.73 -18.38
N TYR A 351 -32.70 -3.42 -17.15
CA TYR A 351 -33.18 -4.07 -15.93
C TYR A 351 -33.95 -3.08 -15.06
N GLU A 352 -34.97 -3.56 -14.38
CA GLU A 352 -35.66 -2.79 -13.34
C GLU A 352 -34.71 -2.48 -12.18
N ASN A 353 -34.90 -1.35 -11.51
CA ASN A 353 -34.01 -0.91 -10.44
C ASN A 353 -33.87 -1.95 -9.29
N ASN A 354 -34.96 -2.63 -8.93
CA ASN A 354 -34.94 -3.70 -7.92
C ASN A 354 -34.17 -4.96 -8.34
N ARG A 355 -33.76 -5.04 -9.61
CA ARG A 355 -32.97 -6.14 -10.19
C ARG A 355 -31.49 -5.80 -10.32
N VAL A 356 -31.04 -4.66 -9.80
CA VAL A 356 -29.67 -4.18 -9.99
C VAL A 356 -28.92 -4.16 -8.67
N CYS A 357 -27.69 -4.74 -8.67
CA CYS A 357 -26.68 -4.61 -7.63
C CYS A 357 -25.37 -4.10 -8.25
N VAL A 358 -24.81 -3.04 -7.70
CA VAL A 358 -23.53 -2.47 -8.16
C VAL A 358 -22.49 -2.59 -7.06
N LEU A 359 -21.38 -3.27 -7.33
CA LEU A 359 -20.22 -3.26 -6.44
C LEU A 359 -19.20 -2.23 -6.94
N THR A 360 -18.73 -1.39 -6.03
CA THR A 360 -17.83 -0.28 -6.40
C THR A 360 -16.77 -0.02 -5.34
N THR A 361 -15.70 0.68 -5.74
CA THR A 361 -14.70 1.25 -4.82
C THR A 361 -15.18 2.59 -4.27
N GLY A 362 -14.43 3.13 -3.28
CA GLY A 362 -14.69 4.46 -2.72
C GLY A 362 -15.28 4.43 -1.32
N SER A 363 -15.12 3.30 -0.62
CA SER A 363 -15.52 3.17 0.78
C SER A 363 -14.74 4.08 1.74
N GLN A 364 -13.58 4.61 1.31
CA GLN A 364 -12.75 5.55 2.07
C GLN A 364 -12.95 7.02 1.66
N GLY A 365 -13.89 7.31 0.78
CA GLY A 365 -14.23 8.68 0.38
C GLY A 365 -13.22 9.33 -0.58
N GLU A 366 -12.42 8.55 -1.27
CA GLU A 366 -11.42 9.01 -2.24
C GLU A 366 -12.11 9.76 -3.40
N SER A 367 -11.62 10.95 -3.72
CA SER A 367 -12.26 11.89 -4.65
C SER A 367 -12.43 11.37 -6.10
N MET A 368 -11.58 10.40 -6.50
CA MET A 368 -11.65 9.80 -7.83
C MET A 368 -12.32 8.44 -7.87
N SER A 369 -12.79 7.93 -6.73
CA SER A 369 -13.43 6.62 -6.60
C SER A 369 -14.80 6.54 -7.27
N GLY A 370 -15.26 5.32 -7.52
CA GLY A 370 -16.56 5.06 -8.13
C GLY A 370 -17.71 5.65 -7.30
N LEU A 371 -17.77 5.36 -6.00
CA LEU A 371 -18.82 5.87 -5.12
C LEU A 371 -18.84 7.39 -5.04
N PHE A 372 -17.68 8.04 -4.85
CA PHE A 372 -17.58 9.50 -4.79
C PHE A 372 -18.13 10.15 -6.06
N ARG A 373 -17.74 9.63 -7.22
CA ARG A 373 -18.19 10.16 -8.53
C ARG A 373 -19.68 9.96 -8.74
N MET A 374 -20.25 8.80 -8.31
CA MET A 374 -21.69 8.53 -8.36
C MET A 374 -22.47 9.48 -7.44
N ALA A 375 -21.96 9.73 -6.22
CA ALA A 375 -22.54 10.64 -5.25
C ALA A 375 -22.52 12.10 -5.72
N ASN A 376 -21.52 12.51 -6.48
CA ASN A 376 -21.37 13.89 -7.02
C ASN A 376 -21.96 14.10 -8.42
N ALA A 377 -22.71 13.12 -8.97
CA ALA A 377 -23.23 13.14 -10.34
C ALA A 377 -22.15 13.30 -11.44
N ASN A 378 -20.94 12.84 -11.14
CA ASN A 378 -19.81 12.84 -12.08
C ASN A 378 -19.49 11.43 -12.57
N HIS A 379 -20.55 10.61 -12.73
CA HIS A 379 -20.49 9.23 -13.21
C HIS A 379 -21.69 8.94 -14.11
N LYS A 380 -21.56 7.96 -15.03
CA LYS A 380 -22.68 7.52 -15.89
C LYS A 380 -23.86 6.98 -15.07
N LEU A 381 -23.59 6.34 -13.93
CA LEU A 381 -24.60 5.94 -12.94
C LEU A 381 -24.65 7.01 -11.85
N ILE A 382 -25.80 7.63 -11.67
CA ILE A 382 -26.05 8.65 -10.65
C ILE A 382 -26.92 8.02 -9.54
N ILE A 383 -26.49 8.15 -8.29
CA ILE A 383 -27.24 7.72 -7.12
C ILE A 383 -28.34 8.73 -6.81
N GLY A 384 -29.53 8.25 -6.45
CA GLY A 384 -30.67 9.09 -6.14
C GLY A 384 -31.70 8.43 -5.24
N LYS A 385 -32.89 9.04 -5.19
CA LYS A 385 -34.02 8.56 -4.38
C LYS A 385 -34.43 7.14 -4.78
N GLY A 386 -34.58 6.27 -3.77
CA GLY A 386 -34.94 4.87 -3.95
C GLY A 386 -33.75 3.92 -4.04
N ASP A 387 -32.52 4.43 -4.23
CA ASP A 387 -31.33 3.60 -4.17
C ASP A 387 -30.95 3.31 -2.71
N THR A 388 -30.44 2.11 -2.46
CA THR A 388 -29.82 1.74 -1.18
C THR A 388 -28.32 1.63 -1.37
N VAL A 389 -27.54 2.39 -0.56
CA VAL A 389 -26.08 2.38 -0.60
C VAL A 389 -25.54 1.77 0.67
N ILE A 390 -24.75 0.70 0.54
CA ILE A 390 -24.06 0.03 1.64
C ILE A 390 -22.60 0.42 1.58
N ILE A 391 -22.09 1.09 2.62
CA ILE A 391 -20.65 1.36 2.79
C ILE A 391 -20.09 0.26 3.69
N SER A 392 -19.58 -0.79 3.06
CA SER A 392 -19.07 -1.99 3.72
C SER A 392 -17.58 -1.86 4.05
N ALA A 393 -17.24 -0.80 4.79
CA ALA A 393 -15.91 -0.51 5.32
C ALA A 393 -16.02 0.46 6.49
N SER A 394 -15.09 0.37 7.45
CA SER A 394 -14.85 1.44 8.42
C SER A 394 -13.82 2.41 7.85
N ALA A 395 -13.88 3.67 8.26
CA ALA A 395 -12.87 4.65 7.85
C ALA A 395 -11.50 4.27 8.40
N ILE A 396 -10.50 4.23 7.52
CA ILE A 396 -9.09 4.15 7.93
C ILE A 396 -8.76 5.46 8.68
N PRO A 397 -7.93 5.42 9.75
CA PRO A 397 -7.51 6.62 10.45
C PRO A 397 -7.03 7.72 9.49
N GLY A 398 -7.60 8.93 9.63
CA GLY A 398 -7.36 10.06 8.72
C GLY A 398 -8.43 10.26 7.63
N ASN A 399 -9.21 9.24 7.28
CA ASN A 399 -10.24 9.32 6.22
C ASN A 399 -11.65 9.65 6.72
N GLU A 400 -11.86 9.82 8.03
CA GLU A 400 -13.18 9.99 8.65
C GLU A 400 -13.96 11.16 8.06
N LYS A 401 -13.29 12.28 7.79
CA LYS A 401 -13.91 13.47 7.18
C LYS A 401 -14.36 13.21 5.74
N SER A 402 -13.52 12.52 4.96
CA SER A 402 -13.80 12.21 3.56
C SER A 402 -14.97 11.23 3.44
N VAL A 403 -14.99 10.17 4.25
CA VAL A 403 -16.10 9.21 4.34
C VAL A 403 -17.38 9.92 4.78
N GLY A 404 -17.34 10.73 5.85
CA GLY A 404 -18.47 11.51 6.34
C GLY A 404 -19.05 12.46 5.28
N ARG A 405 -18.20 13.06 4.44
CA ARG A 405 -18.63 13.92 3.33
C ARG A 405 -19.43 13.11 2.30
N VAL A 406 -18.94 11.96 1.89
CA VAL A 406 -19.65 11.09 0.92
C VAL A 406 -20.98 10.62 1.48
N ILE A 407 -21.04 10.20 2.75
CA ILE A 407 -22.28 9.81 3.41
C ILE A 407 -23.31 10.95 3.35
N ASN A 408 -22.91 12.17 3.72
CA ASN A 408 -23.80 13.35 3.68
C ASN A 408 -24.30 13.65 2.25
N GLN A 409 -23.45 13.53 1.24
CA GLN A 409 -23.84 13.72 -0.15
C GLN A 409 -24.87 12.67 -0.60
N LEU A 410 -24.72 11.42 -0.20
CA LEU A 410 -25.67 10.36 -0.52
C LEU A 410 -27.05 10.61 0.13
N PHE A 411 -27.09 11.05 1.40
CA PHE A 411 -28.35 11.47 2.05
C PHE A 411 -28.99 12.67 1.35
N GLN A 412 -28.22 13.67 0.95
CA GLN A 412 -28.71 14.84 0.19
C GLN A 412 -29.34 14.45 -1.15
N ARG A 413 -28.91 13.31 -1.74
CA ARG A 413 -29.52 12.74 -2.96
C ARG A 413 -30.75 11.92 -2.70
N GLY A 414 -31.12 11.70 -1.44
CA GLY A 414 -32.28 10.91 -1.03
C GLY A 414 -32.06 9.40 -1.10
N ALA A 415 -30.82 8.94 -1.12
CA ALA A 415 -30.50 7.51 -1.02
C ALA A 415 -30.70 7.02 0.42
N ASN A 416 -31.06 5.75 0.56
CA ASN A 416 -30.99 5.03 1.83
C ASN A 416 -29.55 4.58 2.05
N VAL A 417 -28.89 5.05 3.12
CA VAL A 417 -27.45 4.79 3.35
C VAL A 417 -27.26 3.92 4.59
N VAL A 418 -26.63 2.77 4.40
CA VAL A 418 -26.29 1.80 5.45
C VAL A 418 -24.77 1.78 5.62
N TYR A 419 -24.28 2.06 6.82
CA TYR A 419 -22.84 2.14 7.14
C TYR A 419 -22.58 1.67 8.57
N ASP A 420 -21.33 1.48 8.96
CA ASP A 420 -20.87 0.79 10.17
C ASP A 420 -21.52 1.25 11.49
N ARG A 421 -21.88 2.54 11.61
CA ARG A 421 -22.59 3.07 12.79
C ARG A 421 -24.07 2.69 12.87
N LEU A 422 -24.66 2.26 11.77
CA LEU A 422 -26.10 1.94 11.69
C LEU A 422 -26.36 0.44 11.64
N ALA A 423 -25.42 -0.34 11.13
CA ALA A 423 -25.53 -1.78 11.01
C ALA A 423 -24.15 -2.42 10.93
N ASP A 424 -24.05 -3.70 11.29
CA ASP A 424 -22.83 -4.50 11.13
C ASP A 424 -22.60 -4.80 9.64
N VAL A 425 -22.00 -3.85 8.92
CA VAL A 425 -21.67 -3.96 7.48
C VAL A 425 -20.18 -4.10 7.23
N HIS A 426 -19.38 -4.07 8.29
CA HIS A 426 -17.93 -4.21 8.22
C HIS A 426 -17.39 -5.08 9.36
N VAL A 427 -16.43 -5.91 9.04
CA VAL A 427 -15.61 -6.66 10.00
C VAL A 427 -14.15 -6.39 9.67
N SER A 428 -13.36 -6.09 10.70
CA SER A 428 -11.90 -5.88 10.57
C SER A 428 -11.17 -7.16 10.18
N GLY A 429 -10.05 -7.02 9.48
CA GLY A 429 -9.10 -8.11 9.22
C GLY A 429 -8.14 -8.39 10.38
N HIS A 430 -8.09 -7.52 11.41
CA HIS A 430 -7.07 -7.54 12.45
C HIS A 430 -7.60 -8.05 13.79
N ALA A 431 -6.73 -8.73 14.52
CA ALA A 431 -6.99 -9.32 15.83
C ALA A 431 -7.25 -8.26 16.91
N ARG A 432 -8.28 -8.48 17.74
CA ARG A 432 -8.52 -7.72 18.97
C ARG A 432 -7.79 -8.34 20.17
N ARG A 433 -7.89 -7.70 21.35
CA ARG A 433 -7.13 -8.05 22.55
C ARG A 433 -7.15 -9.54 22.92
N GLU A 434 -8.30 -10.21 22.87
CA GLU A 434 -8.37 -11.62 23.28
C GLU A 434 -7.69 -12.56 22.29
N GLU A 435 -7.66 -12.20 21.01
CA GLU A 435 -6.96 -12.93 19.96
C GLU A 435 -5.44 -12.70 20.06
N LEU A 436 -4.99 -11.47 20.37
CA LEU A 436 -3.58 -11.18 20.66
C LEU A 436 -3.10 -11.93 21.89
N LYS A 437 -3.91 -12.01 22.97
CA LYS A 437 -3.61 -12.83 24.17
C LYS A 437 -3.45 -14.30 23.82
N LEU A 438 -4.29 -14.84 22.93
CA LEU A 438 -4.17 -16.20 22.45
C LEU A 438 -2.81 -16.45 21.80
N MET A 439 -2.34 -15.53 20.93
CA MET A 439 -1.03 -15.66 20.29
C MET A 439 0.12 -15.63 21.29
N PHE A 440 0.08 -14.76 22.30
CA PHE A 440 1.08 -14.78 23.38
C PHE A 440 1.11 -16.11 24.12
N ARG A 441 -0.05 -16.73 24.39
CA ARG A 441 -0.14 -18.02 25.08
C ARG A 441 0.34 -19.20 24.23
N LEU A 442 0.06 -19.17 22.94
CA LEU A 442 0.52 -20.19 22.01
C LEU A 442 2.03 -20.13 21.80
N LEU A 443 2.58 -18.95 21.50
CA LEU A 443 3.97 -18.77 21.09
C LEU A 443 4.95 -18.62 22.25
N LYS A 444 4.53 -18.05 23.38
CA LYS A 444 5.38 -17.82 24.58
C LYS A 444 6.74 -17.20 24.22
N PRO A 445 6.78 -16.07 23.48
CA PRO A 445 8.01 -15.52 22.96
C PRO A 445 8.92 -15.05 24.09
N LYS A 446 10.24 -15.18 23.89
CA LYS A 446 11.21 -14.58 24.81
C LYS A 446 11.27 -13.05 24.66
N TYR A 447 11.23 -12.56 23.42
CA TYR A 447 11.22 -11.13 23.10
C TYR A 447 9.97 -10.80 22.30
N PHE A 448 9.47 -9.58 22.51
CA PHE A 448 8.29 -9.10 21.83
C PHE A 448 8.56 -7.76 21.14
N ILE A 449 8.12 -7.63 19.90
CA ILE A 449 8.18 -6.42 19.09
C ILE A 449 6.76 -6.17 18.53
N PRO A 450 6.01 -5.19 19.03
CA PRO A 450 4.76 -4.80 18.41
C PRO A 450 5.05 -4.15 17.05
N VAL A 451 4.36 -4.61 16.00
CA VAL A 451 4.48 -4.08 14.64
C VAL A 451 3.12 -3.71 14.08
N HIS A 452 3.07 -3.06 12.93
CA HIS A 452 1.86 -2.72 12.19
C HIS A 452 0.86 -1.89 13.01
N GLY A 453 0.98 -0.57 12.95
CA GLY A 453 0.06 0.36 13.62
C GLY A 453 0.69 1.66 14.05
N GLU A 454 -0.17 2.63 14.35
CA GLU A 454 0.22 3.88 14.98
C GLU A 454 0.83 3.66 16.37
N THR A 455 1.60 4.62 16.86
CA THR A 455 2.27 4.56 18.18
C THR A 455 1.34 4.12 19.32
N ARG A 456 0.07 4.58 19.31
CA ARG A 456 -0.92 4.18 20.32
C ARG A 456 -1.26 2.68 20.27
N HIS A 457 -1.35 2.11 19.07
CA HIS A 457 -1.62 0.69 18.87
C HIS A 457 -0.44 -0.16 19.36
N LEU A 458 0.79 0.20 18.95
CA LEU A 458 2.01 -0.46 19.39
C LEU A 458 2.14 -0.43 20.92
N TYR A 459 1.88 0.73 21.54
CA TYR A 459 1.93 0.90 22.98
C TYR A 459 0.91 0.01 23.70
N ARG A 460 -0.33 -0.07 23.20
CA ARG A 460 -1.38 -0.93 23.78
C ARG A 460 -1.04 -2.40 23.66
N ASN A 461 -0.43 -2.83 22.54
CA ASN A 461 0.01 -4.20 22.38
C ASN A 461 1.20 -4.53 23.31
N ALA A 462 2.13 -3.58 23.52
CA ALA A 462 3.21 -3.71 24.49
C ALA A 462 2.68 -3.87 25.92
N GLN A 463 1.69 -3.04 26.33
CA GLN A 463 1.03 -3.18 27.64
C GLN A 463 0.36 -4.57 27.78
N LEU A 464 -0.27 -5.05 26.71
CA LEU A 464 -0.89 -6.37 26.70
C LEU A 464 0.14 -7.47 26.88
N ALA A 465 1.33 -7.34 26.27
CA ALA A 465 2.44 -8.28 26.47
C ALA A 465 2.90 -8.34 27.94
N GLU A 466 2.98 -7.19 28.62
CA GLU A 466 3.26 -7.12 30.06
C GLU A 466 2.16 -7.80 30.89
N GLU A 467 0.88 -7.55 30.58
CA GLU A 467 -0.26 -8.23 31.21
C GLU A 467 -0.17 -9.76 31.04
N MET A 468 0.37 -10.22 29.90
CA MET A 468 0.56 -11.64 29.59
C MET A 468 1.81 -12.26 30.22
N GLY A 469 2.60 -11.44 30.96
CA GLY A 469 3.74 -11.87 31.77
C GLY A 469 5.08 -11.84 31.03
N ILE A 470 5.20 -11.08 29.92
CA ILE A 470 6.50 -10.80 29.31
C ILE A 470 7.19 -9.70 30.11
N ASP A 471 8.45 -9.92 30.46
CA ASP A 471 9.25 -8.92 31.20
C ASP A 471 9.38 -7.63 30.36
N PRO A 472 9.11 -6.44 30.92
CA PRO A 472 9.23 -5.17 30.19
C PRO A 472 10.59 -4.97 29.49
N SER A 473 11.69 -5.51 30.05
CA SER A 473 13.02 -5.47 29.42
C SER A 473 13.14 -6.35 28.18
N HIS A 474 12.15 -7.19 27.89
CA HIS A 474 12.06 -8.06 26.74
C HIS A 474 11.06 -7.55 25.68
N ILE A 475 10.43 -6.38 25.92
CA ILE A 475 9.51 -5.73 24.99
C ILE A 475 10.26 -4.57 24.33
N PHE A 476 10.34 -4.60 23.00
CA PHE A 476 11.06 -3.61 22.22
C PHE A 476 10.10 -2.72 21.45
N MET A 477 9.83 -1.54 22.01
CA MET A 477 9.19 -0.45 21.27
C MET A 477 10.24 0.16 20.35
N MET A 478 10.04 0.02 19.07
CA MET A 478 10.99 0.45 18.03
C MET A 478 10.38 1.55 17.18
N ASP A 479 11.23 2.40 16.64
CA ASP A 479 10.91 3.29 15.53
C ASP A 479 11.47 2.70 14.22
N ASN A 480 10.94 3.15 13.08
CA ASN A 480 11.50 2.81 11.78
C ASN A 480 12.99 3.19 11.75
N GLY A 481 13.82 2.30 11.23
CA GLY A 481 15.28 2.45 11.17
C GLY A 481 16.02 1.99 12.42
N ASN A 482 15.38 1.70 13.55
CA ASN A 482 16.05 1.12 14.70
C ASN A 482 16.59 -0.28 14.37
N VAL A 483 17.77 -0.61 14.89
CA VAL A 483 18.41 -1.93 14.72
C VAL A 483 18.32 -2.70 16.02
N LEU A 484 17.53 -3.78 16.05
CA LEU A 484 17.49 -4.72 17.14
C LEU A 484 18.42 -5.89 16.86
N GLU A 485 19.48 -6.00 17.63
CA GLU A 485 20.44 -7.12 17.56
C GLU A 485 20.05 -8.23 18.53
N LEU A 486 19.79 -9.43 17.99
CA LEU A 486 19.43 -10.63 18.73
C LEU A 486 20.54 -11.67 18.67
N GLY A 487 21.02 -12.07 19.81
CA GLY A 487 21.81 -13.28 20.02
C GLY A 487 20.98 -14.38 20.68
N LYS A 488 21.53 -15.58 20.84
CA LYS A 488 20.83 -16.69 21.51
C LYS A 488 20.32 -16.34 22.93
N ARG A 489 21.00 -15.44 23.63
CA ARG A 489 20.69 -15.08 25.03
C ARG A 489 20.60 -13.57 25.29
N SER A 490 20.83 -12.76 24.29
CA SER A 490 20.88 -11.29 24.39
C SER A 490 19.99 -10.64 23.34
N ALA A 491 19.44 -9.50 23.68
CA ALA A 491 18.76 -8.58 22.78
C ALA A 491 19.17 -7.16 23.13
N LYS A 492 19.44 -6.35 22.12
CA LYS A 492 19.86 -4.95 22.33
C LYS A 492 19.50 -4.09 21.13
N LEU A 493 18.90 -2.94 21.37
CA LEU A 493 18.82 -1.88 20.37
C LEU A 493 20.22 -1.28 20.18
N ASN A 494 20.73 -1.33 18.95
CA ASN A 494 22.11 -0.92 18.65
C ASN A 494 22.21 -0.14 17.34
N GLY A 495 22.00 1.16 17.44
CA GLY A 495 22.09 2.07 16.32
C GLY A 495 20.81 2.19 15.49
N THR A 496 20.93 2.94 14.40
CA THR A 496 19.88 3.21 13.44
C THR A 496 20.43 3.14 12.01
N VAL A 497 19.55 2.87 11.06
CA VAL A 497 19.82 2.93 9.62
C VAL A 497 18.96 4.01 8.98
N PRO A 498 19.30 4.49 7.76
CA PRO A 498 18.39 5.35 7.01
C PRO A 498 17.03 4.72 6.88
N SER A 499 16.01 5.46 7.23
CA SER A 499 14.60 5.11 7.10
C SER A 499 13.80 6.39 6.94
N GLY A 500 12.66 6.32 6.34
CA GLY A 500 11.84 7.50 6.14
C GLY A 500 10.76 7.30 5.10
N ALA A 501 10.28 8.42 4.59
CA ALA A 501 9.23 8.48 3.59
C ALA A 501 9.81 9.01 2.27
N ILE A 502 9.72 8.23 1.22
CA ILE A 502 9.96 8.65 -0.15
C ILE A 502 8.62 9.00 -0.76
N LEU A 503 8.46 10.23 -1.20
CA LEU A 503 7.21 10.75 -1.75
C LEU A 503 7.15 10.49 -3.25
N ILE A 504 6.01 10.01 -3.73
CA ILE A 504 5.73 9.78 -5.15
C ILE A 504 4.71 10.81 -5.62
N ASP A 505 5.04 11.51 -6.68
CA ASP A 505 4.20 12.53 -7.33
C ASP A 505 4.24 12.31 -8.85
N GLY A 506 3.22 11.71 -9.41
CA GLY A 506 3.20 11.29 -10.79
C GLY A 506 4.34 10.33 -11.13
N LEU A 507 5.27 10.79 -11.99
CA LEU A 507 6.47 10.01 -12.35
C LEU A 507 7.69 10.32 -11.46
N GLY A 508 7.58 11.32 -10.57
CA GLY A 508 8.65 11.73 -9.67
C GLY A 508 8.77 10.83 -8.45
N VAL A 509 9.97 10.31 -8.17
CA VAL A 509 10.27 9.44 -7.03
C VAL A 509 11.29 10.13 -6.13
N GLY A 510 10.84 10.65 -4.98
CA GLY A 510 11.72 11.25 -3.97
C GLY A 510 12.30 12.62 -4.29
N ASP A 511 11.87 13.26 -5.37
CA ASP A 511 12.29 14.61 -5.78
C ASP A 511 11.49 15.73 -5.07
N ILE A 512 10.41 15.39 -4.39
CA ILE A 512 9.61 16.31 -3.57
C ILE A 512 10.10 16.32 -2.13
N GLY A 513 10.75 17.42 -1.74
CA GLY A 513 11.18 17.63 -0.36
C GLY A 513 10.21 18.47 0.49
N ALA A 514 10.50 18.59 1.79
CA ALA A 514 9.70 19.36 2.76
C ALA A 514 9.48 20.85 2.36
N ALA A 515 10.40 21.43 1.57
CA ALA A 515 10.26 22.79 1.08
C ALA A 515 9.10 22.91 0.09
N VAL A 516 9.01 21.99 -0.88
CA VAL A 516 7.96 21.95 -1.90
C VAL A 516 6.60 21.68 -1.26
N LEU A 517 6.51 20.74 -0.33
CA LEU A 517 5.26 20.47 0.42
C LEU A 517 4.79 21.71 1.18
N ARG A 518 5.71 22.42 1.82
CA ARG A 518 5.37 23.68 2.54
C ARG A 518 4.84 24.73 1.59
N GLU A 519 5.44 24.89 0.41
CA GLU A 519 4.96 25.82 -0.61
C GLU A 519 3.59 25.43 -1.15
N ARG A 520 3.35 24.15 -1.43
CA ARG A 520 2.04 23.64 -1.84
C ARG A 520 0.96 23.91 -0.79
N ARG A 521 1.27 23.70 0.50
CA ARG A 521 0.34 24.05 1.61
C ARG A 521 0.04 25.54 1.64
N LEU A 522 1.05 26.40 1.56
CA LEU A 522 0.84 27.85 1.53
C LEU A 522 0.01 28.27 0.31
N LEU A 523 0.27 27.70 -0.86
CA LEU A 523 -0.53 27.94 -2.06
C LEU A 523 -2.00 27.53 -1.87
N SER A 524 -2.26 26.42 -1.19
CA SER A 524 -3.62 25.94 -0.93
C SER A 524 -4.37 26.76 0.13
N GLN A 525 -3.66 27.37 1.08
CA GLN A 525 -4.23 28.15 2.18
C GLN A 525 -4.39 29.63 1.85
N ASP A 526 -3.32 30.26 1.39
CA ASP A 526 -3.23 31.72 1.24
C ASP A 526 -3.02 32.19 -0.22
N GLY A 527 -2.75 31.24 -1.14
CA GLY A 527 -2.61 31.54 -2.57
C GLY A 527 -1.29 32.19 -2.97
N LEU A 528 -1.27 32.75 -4.18
CA LEU A 528 -0.13 33.40 -4.82
C LEU A 528 -0.40 34.90 -5.02
N PHE A 529 0.64 35.72 -4.79
CA PHE A 529 0.68 37.17 -5.02
C PHE A 529 1.96 37.50 -5.79
N SER A 530 1.85 37.68 -7.10
CA SER A 530 2.97 38.06 -7.96
C SER A 530 3.02 39.58 -8.16
N ILE A 531 4.22 40.17 -8.13
CA ILE A 531 4.47 41.60 -8.33
C ILE A 531 5.43 41.73 -9.49
N ILE A 532 4.97 42.29 -10.60
CA ILE A 532 5.77 42.50 -11.81
C ILE A 532 6.26 43.93 -11.79
N VAL A 533 7.57 44.14 -11.70
CA VAL A 533 8.23 45.44 -11.60
C VAL A 533 8.97 45.69 -12.89
N PRO A 534 8.47 46.62 -13.77
CA PRO A 534 9.17 47.00 -14.99
C PRO A 534 10.30 47.96 -14.69
N VAL A 535 11.51 47.65 -15.17
CA VAL A 535 12.70 48.49 -14.98
C VAL A 535 13.43 48.73 -16.30
N GLN A 536 14.05 49.90 -16.45
CA GLN A 536 14.94 50.18 -17.57
C GLN A 536 16.25 49.39 -17.40
N LYS A 537 16.59 48.61 -18.38
CA LYS A 537 17.78 47.72 -18.33
C LYS A 537 19.09 48.48 -18.17
N SER A 538 19.22 49.66 -18.82
CA SER A 538 20.45 50.47 -18.81
C SER A 538 20.63 51.24 -17.50
N THR A 539 19.58 51.76 -16.88
CA THR A 539 19.65 52.58 -15.66
C THR A 539 19.21 51.88 -14.39
N GLY A 540 18.38 50.87 -14.49
CA GLY A 540 17.72 50.20 -13.35
C GLY A 540 16.55 50.98 -12.77
N GLU A 541 16.13 52.08 -13.44
CA GLU A 541 15.02 52.93 -13.01
C GLU A 541 13.67 52.25 -13.29
N LEU A 542 12.66 52.51 -12.44
CA LEU A 542 11.30 52.06 -12.64
C LEU A 542 10.66 52.71 -13.85
N LEU A 543 10.07 51.94 -14.74
CA LEU A 543 9.36 52.43 -15.94
C LEU A 543 7.86 52.60 -15.74
N GLY A 544 7.34 52.25 -14.58
CA GLY A 544 5.92 52.42 -14.28
C GLY A 544 5.50 51.75 -12.95
N ILE A 545 4.19 51.79 -12.70
CA ILE A 545 3.57 51.16 -11.52
C ILE A 545 3.66 49.64 -11.66
N PRO A 546 4.12 48.90 -10.61
CA PRO A 546 4.14 47.46 -10.64
C PRO A 546 2.75 46.85 -10.89
N GLU A 547 2.71 45.82 -11.71
CA GLU A 547 1.48 45.06 -11.94
C GLU A 547 1.37 43.93 -10.91
N ILE A 548 0.14 43.68 -10.42
CA ILE A 548 -0.13 42.62 -9.44
C ILE A 548 -1.03 41.55 -10.04
N ILE A 549 -0.60 40.29 -9.92
CA ILE A 549 -1.37 39.12 -10.32
C ILE A 549 -1.57 38.24 -9.10
N THR A 550 -2.81 37.91 -8.79
CA THR A 550 -3.13 37.00 -7.68
C THR A 550 -3.88 35.77 -8.15
N ARG A 551 -3.65 34.62 -7.44
CA ARG A 551 -4.42 33.39 -7.60
C ARG A 551 -4.66 32.76 -6.23
N GLY A 552 -5.92 32.44 -5.92
CA GLY A 552 -6.31 31.79 -4.68
C GLY A 552 -6.13 32.63 -3.41
N PHE A 553 -5.75 33.90 -3.49
CA PHE A 553 -5.53 34.80 -2.34
C PHE A 553 -6.79 35.59 -1.97
N VAL A 554 -7.33 36.36 -2.86
CA VAL A 554 -8.55 37.21 -2.69
C VAL A 554 -9.44 37.11 -3.91
N TYR A 555 -10.75 37.32 -3.71
CA TYR A 555 -11.71 37.41 -4.82
C TYR A 555 -11.59 38.79 -5.50
N ILE A 556 -11.13 38.79 -6.74
CA ILE A 556 -10.74 40.03 -7.46
C ILE A 556 -11.87 41.08 -7.50
N LYS A 557 -13.14 40.66 -7.68
CA LYS A 557 -14.29 41.57 -7.78
C LYS A 557 -14.61 42.35 -6.49
N ASP A 558 -14.19 41.85 -5.33
CA ASP A 558 -14.46 42.44 -4.01
C ASP A 558 -13.19 43.03 -3.36
N SER A 559 -12.08 43.10 -4.10
CA SER A 559 -10.78 43.47 -3.55
C SER A 559 -10.03 44.52 -4.38
N ASP A 560 -10.73 45.26 -5.25
CA ASP A 560 -10.14 46.31 -6.11
C ASP A 560 -9.38 47.36 -5.28
N GLU A 561 -9.94 47.77 -4.13
CA GLU A 561 -9.32 48.71 -3.21
C GLU A 561 -8.02 48.19 -2.61
N LEU A 562 -8.02 46.93 -2.14
CA LEU A 562 -6.81 46.26 -1.60
C LEU A 562 -5.71 46.13 -2.67
N ILE A 563 -6.09 45.80 -3.91
CA ILE A 563 -5.13 45.67 -5.01
C ILE A 563 -4.57 47.02 -5.42
N ALA A 564 -5.40 48.09 -5.41
CA ALA A 564 -4.94 49.46 -5.66
C ALA A 564 -3.96 49.95 -4.59
N GLU A 565 -4.28 49.76 -3.30
CA GLU A 565 -3.37 50.07 -2.19
C GLU A 565 -2.07 49.25 -2.29
N ALA A 566 -2.16 47.96 -2.65
CA ALA A 566 -1.00 47.11 -2.79
C ALA A 566 -0.09 47.53 -3.97
N LYS A 567 -0.66 48.03 -5.09
CA LYS A 567 0.09 48.60 -6.22
C LYS A 567 0.85 49.85 -5.80
N GLU A 568 0.18 50.76 -5.08
CA GLU A 568 0.77 52.00 -4.58
C GLU A 568 1.91 51.70 -3.59
N PHE A 569 1.66 50.82 -2.62
CA PHE A 569 2.71 50.38 -1.68
C PHE A 569 3.88 49.70 -2.37
N ALA A 570 3.60 48.83 -3.38
CA ALA A 570 4.64 48.16 -4.15
C ALA A 570 5.49 49.14 -4.96
N PHE A 571 4.88 50.19 -5.52
CA PHE A 571 5.60 51.25 -6.24
C PHE A 571 6.52 52.04 -5.32
N ASP A 572 6.00 52.50 -4.15
CA ASP A 572 6.80 53.22 -3.16
C ASP A 572 7.98 52.39 -2.62
N LEU A 573 7.73 51.12 -2.35
CA LEU A 573 8.77 50.21 -1.89
C LEU A 573 9.82 49.94 -2.97
N ALA A 574 9.39 49.71 -4.20
CA ALA A 574 10.27 49.46 -5.34
C ALA A 574 11.15 50.69 -5.64
N SER A 575 10.58 51.91 -5.60
CA SER A 575 11.31 53.17 -5.80
C SER A 575 12.42 53.34 -4.78
N LYS A 576 12.10 53.17 -3.47
CA LYS A 576 13.08 53.24 -2.37
C LYS A 576 14.19 52.18 -2.45
N LEU A 577 13.88 51.01 -3.00
CA LEU A 577 14.85 49.94 -3.16
C LEU A 577 15.73 50.13 -4.39
N ALA A 578 15.20 50.66 -5.49
CA ALA A 578 15.94 50.95 -6.70
C ALA A 578 17.01 52.04 -6.47
N GLU A 579 16.68 53.11 -5.68
CA GLU A 579 17.64 54.16 -5.28
C GLU A 579 18.85 53.63 -4.49
N LYS A 580 18.66 52.56 -3.72
CA LYS A 580 19.70 51.97 -2.86
C LYS A 580 20.54 50.91 -3.56
N GLN A 581 20.23 50.58 -4.78
CA GLN A 581 20.88 49.45 -5.47
C GLN A 581 22.26 49.86 -6.03
N SER A 582 23.32 49.23 -5.54
CA SER A 582 24.70 49.51 -5.94
C SER A 582 25.16 48.77 -7.18
N ARG A 583 24.50 47.69 -7.61
CA ARG A 583 24.77 46.92 -8.84
C ARG A 583 23.48 46.75 -9.65
N LYS A 584 23.47 47.31 -10.85
CA LYS A 584 22.27 47.39 -11.73
C LYS A 584 21.83 46.06 -12.38
N SER A 585 22.58 44.96 -12.17
CA SER A 585 22.28 43.63 -12.76
C SER A 585 21.95 42.52 -11.75
N ASP A 586 22.07 42.76 -10.44
CA ASP A 586 21.74 41.75 -9.41
C ASP A 586 20.47 42.19 -8.63
N TRP A 587 19.34 41.63 -9.02
CA TRP A 587 18.04 41.88 -8.38
C TRP A 587 17.74 40.99 -7.17
N THR A 588 18.69 40.17 -6.69
CA THR A 588 18.45 39.22 -5.59
C THR A 588 18.05 39.94 -4.30
N GLY A 589 18.83 40.94 -3.88
CA GLY A 589 18.53 41.73 -2.68
C GLY A 589 17.24 42.56 -2.81
N PHE A 590 17.00 43.11 -4.00
CA PHE A 590 15.75 43.83 -4.33
C PHE A 590 14.52 42.92 -4.18
N LYS A 591 14.54 41.75 -4.84
CA LYS A 591 13.44 40.76 -4.74
C LYS A 591 13.20 40.30 -3.31
N ALA A 592 14.24 40.04 -2.53
CA ALA A 592 14.11 39.65 -1.11
C ALA A 592 13.45 40.75 -0.27
N SER A 593 13.86 42.00 -0.47
CA SER A 593 13.29 43.17 0.24
C SER A 593 11.84 43.44 -0.17
N MET A 594 11.52 43.36 -1.48
CA MET A 594 10.15 43.46 -1.99
C MET A 594 9.25 42.36 -1.38
N LYS A 595 9.73 41.10 -1.37
CA LYS A 595 9.00 39.99 -0.75
C LYS A 595 8.71 40.24 0.74
N SER A 596 9.71 40.71 1.50
CA SER A 596 9.55 40.98 2.94
C SER A 596 8.60 42.15 3.20
N GLY A 597 8.73 43.26 2.49
CA GLY A 597 7.89 44.44 2.64
C GLY A 597 6.42 44.16 2.30
N MET A 598 6.18 43.52 1.15
CA MET A 598 4.83 43.13 0.73
C MET A 598 4.20 42.10 1.68
N LYS A 599 5.00 41.15 2.22
CA LYS A 599 4.48 40.20 3.22
C LYS A 599 3.96 40.93 4.46
N SER A 600 4.70 41.92 4.97
CA SER A 600 4.29 42.71 6.14
C SER A 600 3.04 43.53 5.85
N PHE A 601 2.96 44.15 4.66
CA PHE A 601 1.80 44.90 4.20
C PHE A 601 0.55 44.02 4.13
N LEU A 602 0.60 42.91 3.38
CA LEU A 602 -0.54 42.02 3.19
C LEU A 602 -1.00 41.39 4.51
N LEU A 603 -0.05 40.99 5.38
CA LEU A 603 -0.37 40.42 6.70
C LEU A 603 -1.12 41.47 7.58
N SER A 604 -0.71 42.76 7.53
CA SER A 604 -1.39 43.83 8.28
C SER A 604 -2.82 44.04 7.81
N LYS A 605 -3.05 44.00 6.51
CA LYS A 605 -4.36 44.27 5.87
C LYS A 605 -5.31 43.08 5.90
N THR A 606 -4.79 41.83 5.69
CA THR A 606 -5.64 40.67 5.45
C THR A 606 -5.51 39.56 6.49
N LYS A 607 -4.49 39.61 7.34
CA LYS A 607 -4.09 38.52 8.26
C LYS A 607 -3.68 37.23 7.52
N ARG A 608 -3.38 37.31 6.22
CA ARG A 608 -2.94 36.19 5.37
C ARG A 608 -1.50 36.43 4.89
N THR A 609 -0.82 35.32 4.54
CA THR A 609 0.58 35.33 4.08
C THR A 609 0.74 34.55 2.78
N PRO A 610 0.21 35.05 1.64
CA PRO A 610 0.34 34.34 0.36
C PRO A 610 1.82 34.17 -0.03
N ILE A 611 2.08 33.25 -0.95
CA ILE A 611 3.40 33.17 -1.58
C ILE A 611 3.61 34.42 -2.43
N ILE A 612 4.60 35.24 -2.05
CA ILE A 612 4.91 36.48 -2.74
C ILE A 612 6.05 36.22 -3.72
N LEU A 613 5.81 36.52 -5.01
CA LEU A 613 6.76 36.32 -6.09
C LEU A 613 7.07 37.66 -6.79
N PRO A 614 8.13 38.38 -6.40
CA PRO A 614 8.60 39.57 -7.12
C PRO A 614 9.30 39.17 -8.43
N ILE A 615 8.84 39.69 -9.54
CA ILE A 615 9.37 39.51 -10.90
C ILE A 615 9.88 40.86 -11.39
N VAL A 616 11.15 40.99 -11.66
CA VAL A 616 11.75 42.16 -12.28
C VAL A 616 11.83 41.93 -13.78
N VAL A 617 11.24 42.79 -14.56
CA VAL A 617 11.25 42.73 -16.02
C VAL A 617 12.11 43.91 -16.55
N GLU A 618 13.26 43.57 -17.12
CA GLU A 618 14.17 44.56 -17.75
C GLU A 618 13.70 44.84 -19.16
N ILE A 619 13.47 46.12 -19.45
CA ILE A 619 12.99 46.61 -20.74
C ILE A 619 14.10 47.48 -21.36
N ASP A 620 14.44 47.21 -22.63
CA ASP A 620 15.34 48.02 -23.43
C ASP A 620 14.47 49.17 -24.04
N CYS A 621 14.61 50.40 -23.53
CA CYS A 621 13.95 51.61 -24.04
C CYS A 621 14.98 52.56 -24.67
#